data_254a1fbdc2272c01b1d1cc866277495b
#
_entry.id   254a1fbdc2272c01b1d1cc866277495b
#
_cell.length_a   1.000
_cell.length_b   1.000
_cell.length_c   1.000
_cell.angle_alpha   90.00
_cell.angle_beta   90.00
_cell.angle_gamma   90.00
#
_symmetry.space_group_name_H-M   'P 1'
#
loop_
_entity.id
_entity.type
_entity.pdbx_description
1 polymer ?
#
loop_
_entity_poly.entity_id
_entity_poly.type
_entity_poly.pdbx_seq_one_letter_code
_entity_poly.pdbx_strand_id
1 'polypeptide(L)'
;MKITNQKAKFDYELGERIEAGIVLNGAEAKSAYGGAIDMTHSYAKIMPSKFKGQREAWVINLHIYPYSHADNDKYDPKRTRKLLLHQKELLSLETKMRTARLQLVPTAMYTSSGKIKLELALSRGKRMFEKRESIKKKDLDREMERGSK
;
A
#
# COMPACT_ATOMS: atom_id res chain seq x y z
N MET A 1 -5.56 -13.95 -5.63
CA MET A 1 -4.74 -12.82 -6.14
C MET A 1 -3.93 -12.24 -4.98
N LYS A 2 -2.65 -11.98 -5.20
CA LYS A 2 -1.81 -11.23 -4.29
C LYS A 2 -0.75 -10.45 -5.08
N ILE A 3 -0.69 -9.15 -4.87
CA ILE A 3 0.28 -8.27 -5.52
C ILE A 3 1.09 -7.59 -4.43
N THR A 4 2.40 -7.64 -4.56
CA THR A 4 3.34 -7.11 -3.57
C THR A 4 3.98 -5.81 -4.09
N ASN A 5 4.15 -4.84 -3.20
CA ASN A 5 4.82 -3.57 -3.52
C ASN A 5 6.33 -3.70 -3.32
N GLN A 6 7.04 -4.12 -4.37
CA GLN A 6 8.50 -4.33 -4.31
C GLN A 6 9.25 -3.00 -4.10
N LYS A 7 8.75 -1.92 -4.69
CA LYS A 7 9.38 -0.60 -4.56
C LYS A 7 9.36 -0.12 -3.10
N ALA A 8 8.29 -0.40 -2.36
CA ALA A 8 8.21 -0.06 -0.94
C ALA A 8 9.26 -0.79 -0.11
N LYS A 9 9.53 -2.05 -0.41
CA LYS A 9 10.56 -2.83 0.27
C LYS A 9 11.95 -2.24 0.08
N PHE A 10 12.19 -1.62 -1.08
CA PHE A 10 13.46 -0.97 -1.38
C PHE A 10 13.57 0.42 -0.74
N ASP A 11 12.51 1.22 -0.83
CA ASP A 11 12.53 2.62 -0.40
C ASP A 11 12.31 2.81 1.11
N TYR A 12 11.68 1.85 1.77
CA TYR A 12 11.26 1.99 3.17
C TYR A 12 11.74 0.83 4.03
N GLU A 13 12.03 1.15 5.28
CA GLU A 13 12.16 0.16 6.34
C GLU A 13 10.74 -0.12 6.83
N LEU A 14 10.22 -1.30 6.50
CA LEU A 14 8.85 -1.69 6.79
C LEU A 14 8.71 -2.23 8.21
N GLY A 15 7.85 -1.61 8.99
CA GLY A 15 7.58 -2.01 10.37
C GLY A 15 6.28 -2.77 10.53
N GLU A 16 5.53 -2.42 11.58
CA GLU A 16 4.26 -3.05 11.92
C GLU A 16 3.28 -3.00 10.74
N ARG A 17 2.61 -4.12 10.47
CA ARG A 17 1.68 -4.26 9.35
C ARG A 17 0.24 -4.36 9.85
N ILE A 18 -0.68 -3.83 9.05
CA ILE A 18 -2.10 -3.89 9.34
C ILE A 18 -2.88 -4.14 8.05
N GLU A 19 -3.96 -4.91 8.14
CA GLU A 19 -4.86 -5.17 7.03
C GLU A 19 -6.02 -4.18 7.06
N ALA A 20 -6.31 -3.55 5.92
CA ALA A 20 -7.42 -2.62 5.77
C ALA A 20 -8.34 -3.07 4.64
N GLY A 21 -9.63 -2.83 4.79
CA GLY A 21 -10.56 -2.89 3.68
C GLY A 21 -10.35 -1.67 2.78
N ILE A 22 -10.77 -1.77 1.53
CA ILE A 22 -10.70 -0.65 0.59
C ILE A 22 -12.02 -0.50 -0.15
N VAL A 23 -12.50 0.74 -0.26
CA VAL A 23 -13.75 1.03 -0.96
C VAL A 23 -13.47 1.21 -2.44
N LEU A 24 -13.96 0.28 -3.25
CA LEU A 24 -13.80 0.28 -4.70
C LEU A 24 -15.18 0.25 -5.37
N ASN A 25 -15.30 0.86 -6.55
CA ASN A 25 -16.47 0.64 -7.39
C ASN A 25 -16.34 -0.71 -8.13
N GLY A 26 -17.41 -1.13 -8.84
CA GLY A 26 -17.42 -2.43 -9.51
C GLY A 26 -16.31 -2.62 -10.54
N ALA A 27 -16.04 -1.60 -11.34
CA ALA A 27 -15.00 -1.67 -12.38
C ALA A 27 -13.60 -1.71 -11.74
N GLU A 28 -13.36 -0.91 -10.71
CA GLU A 28 -12.09 -0.92 -9.97
C GLU A 28 -11.85 -2.29 -9.33
N ALA A 29 -12.87 -2.87 -8.73
CA ALA A 29 -12.77 -4.20 -8.11
C ALA A 29 -12.38 -5.26 -9.15
N LYS A 30 -13.01 -5.25 -10.32
CA LYS A 30 -12.69 -6.20 -11.40
C LYS A 30 -11.25 -6.04 -11.88
N SER A 31 -10.77 -4.80 -12.07
CA SER A 31 -9.38 -4.55 -12.43
C SER A 31 -8.42 -5.05 -11.36
N ALA A 32 -8.74 -4.81 -10.10
CA ALA A 32 -7.91 -5.24 -8.97
C ALA A 32 -7.86 -6.76 -8.85
N TYR A 33 -8.99 -7.46 -9.04
CA TYR A 33 -9.01 -8.92 -9.07
C TYR A 33 -8.11 -9.49 -10.17
N GLY A 34 -8.05 -8.80 -11.32
CA GLY A 34 -7.17 -9.18 -12.42
C GLY A 34 -5.71 -8.78 -12.24
N GLY A 35 -5.38 -8.14 -11.13
CA GLY A 35 -4.01 -7.72 -10.85
C GLY A 35 -3.56 -6.44 -11.56
N ALA A 36 -4.50 -5.68 -12.14
CA ALA A 36 -4.18 -4.47 -12.89
C ALA A 36 -4.03 -3.26 -11.98
N ILE A 37 -3.05 -3.31 -11.07
CA ILE A 37 -2.77 -2.23 -10.13
C ILE A 37 -1.28 -1.93 -10.05
N ASP A 38 -0.95 -0.71 -9.62
CA ASP A 38 0.42 -0.29 -9.32
C ASP A 38 0.41 0.50 -8.01
N MET A 39 1.12 -0.03 -7.01
CA MET A 39 1.23 0.58 -5.69
C MET A 39 2.51 1.43 -5.52
N THR A 40 3.33 1.57 -6.54
CA THR A 40 4.70 2.07 -6.45
C THR A 40 4.85 3.39 -5.69
N HIS A 41 3.99 4.34 -5.92
CA HIS A 41 4.07 5.66 -5.26
C HIS A 41 2.88 5.92 -4.34
N SER A 42 2.20 4.85 -3.92
CA SER A 42 1.05 4.98 -3.05
C SER A 42 1.45 5.16 -1.59
N TYR A 43 0.61 5.85 -0.87
CA TYR A 43 0.72 6.00 0.58
C TYR A 43 -0.67 6.18 1.18
N ALA A 44 -0.79 5.95 2.48
CA ALA A 44 -2.03 6.15 3.19
C ALA A 44 -1.92 7.36 4.12
N LYS A 45 -3.04 8.03 4.32
CA LYS A 45 -3.13 9.22 5.16
C LYS A 45 -4.34 9.07 6.10
N ILE A 46 -4.15 9.47 7.36
CA ILE A 46 -5.22 9.50 8.35
C ILE A 46 -5.62 10.96 8.55
N MET A 47 -6.91 11.24 8.43
CA MET A 47 -7.45 12.59 8.50
C MET A 47 -8.65 12.64 9.45
N PRO A 48 -8.98 13.84 10.00
CA PRO A 48 -10.21 14.00 10.76
C PRO A 48 -11.43 13.66 9.89
N SER A 49 -12.37 12.92 10.46
CA SER A 49 -13.67 12.70 9.84
C SER A 49 -14.57 13.93 10.06
N LYS A 50 -15.65 14.02 9.30
CA LYS A 50 -16.71 15.01 9.53
C LYS A 50 -17.38 14.82 10.89
N PHE A 51 -17.25 13.64 11.50
CA PHE A 51 -17.77 13.36 12.84
C PHE A 51 -16.70 13.70 13.89
N LYS A 52 -17.07 14.54 14.88
CA LYS A 52 -16.14 15.03 15.89
C LYS A 52 -15.46 13.86 16.64
N GLY A 53 -14.14 13.94 16.75
CA GLY A 53 -13.35 12.94 17.46
C GLY A 53 -13.06 11.66 16.67
N GLN A 54 -13.63 11.51 15.48
CA GLN A 54 -13.38 10.35 14.63
C GLN A 54 -12.34 10.64 13.56
N ARG A 55 -11.71 9.58 13.09
CA ARG A 55 -10.70 9.63 12.03
C ARG A 55 -11.14 8.79 10.84
N GLU A 56 -10.56 9.05 9.69
CA GLU A 56 -10.72 8.22 8.51
C GLU A 56 -9.39 8.10 7.79
N ALA A 57 -9.20 6.98 7.08
CA ALA A 57 -7.97 6.71 6.36
C ALA A 57 -8.25 6.67 4.86
N TRP A 58 -7.30 7.18 4.08
CA TRP A 58 -7.38 7.24 2.63
C TRP A 58 -6.06 6.76 2.03
N VAL A 59 -6.14 6.01 0.92
CA VAL A 59 -4.96 5.68 0.13
C VAL A 59 -4.88 6.62 -1.07
N ILE A 60 -3.68 7.16 -1.27
CA ILE A 60 -3.38 8.19 -2.28
C ILE A 60 -2.37 7.62 -3.26
N ASN A 61 -2.52 7.96 -4.53
CA ASN A 61 -1.64 7.50 -5.62
C ASN A 61 -1.60 5.99 -5.83
N LEU A 62 -2.63 5.27 -5.42
CA LEU A 62 -2.81 3.88 -5.79
C LEU A 62 -3.40 3.85 -7.19
N HIS A 63 -2.63 3.37 -8.15
CA HIS A 63 -3.07 3.29 -9.54
C HIS A 63 -3.82 1.98 -9.78
N ILE A 64 -5.09 2.08 -10.14
CA ILE A 64 -5.88 0.93 -10.60
C ILE A 64 -6.20 1.19 -12.08
N TYR A 65 -5.68 0.34 -12.97
CA TYR A 65 -5.84 0.51 -14.41
C TYR A 65 -7.32 0.38 -14.82
N PRO A 66 -7.76 1.09 -15.87
CA PRO A 66 -9.13 1.02 -16.34
C PRO A 66 -9.53 -0.41 -16.69
N TYR A 67 -10.75 -0.81 -16.30
CA TYR A 67 -11.29 -2.10 -16.69
C TYR A 67 -11.76 -2.04 -18.16
N SER A 68 -11.26 -2.96 -19.00
CA SER A 68 -11.46 -2.91 -20.44
C SER A 68 -12.92 -3.02 -20.91
N HIS A 69 -13.78 -3.59 -20.06
CA HIS A 69 -15.20 -3.80 -20.39
C HIS A 69 -16.13 -2.76 -19.72
N ALA A 70 -15.57 -1.69 -19.17
CA ALA A 70 -16.33 -0.62 -18.52
C ALA A 70 -16.23 0.68 -19.33
N ASP A 71 -17.18 1.59 -19.07
CA ASP A 71 -17.09 2.95 -19.59
C ASP A 71 -16.08 3.74 -18.77
N ASN A 72 -14.95 4.10 -19.40
CA ASN A 72 -13.83 4.74 -18.75
C ASN A 72 -13.68 6.22 -19.08
N ASP A 73 -14.68 6.87 -19.69
CA ASP A 73 -14.58 8.24 -20.19
C ASP A 73 -14.19 9.25 -19.12
N LYS A 74 -14.63 9.06 -17.88
CA LYS A 74 -14.33 9.97 -16.76
C LYS A 74 -13.60 9.25 -15.63
N TYR A 75 -12.97 8.14 -15.93
CA TYR A 75 -12.30 7.34 -14.91
C TYR A 75 -10.95 7.95 -14.53
N ASP A 76 -10.73 8.10 -13.23
CA ASP A 76 -9.45 8.52 -12.67
C ASP A 76 -8.73 7.31 -12.06
N PRO A 77 -7.67 6.79 -12.71
CA PRO A 77 -6.92 5.63 -12.21
C PRO A 77 -6.31 5.84 -10.84
N LYS A 78 -5.99 7.07 -10.48
CA LYS A 78 -5.34 7.42 -9.21
C LYS A 78 -6.30 8.08 -8.22
N ARG A 79 -7.59 7.80 -8.35
CA ARG A 79 -8.60 8.33 -7.43
C ARG A 79 -8.22 8.01 -5.98
N THR A 80 -8.32 8.98 -5.09
CA THR A 80 -8.15 8.76 -3.66
C THR A 80 -9.28 7.85 -3.16
N ARG A 81 -8.91 6.75 -2.50
CA ARG A 81 -9.87 5.74 -2.09
C ARG A 81 -9.87 5.58 -0.58
N LYS A 82 -11.07 5.40 -0.03
CA LYS A 82 -11.24 5.25 1.41
C LYS A 82 -10.81 3.85 1.87
N LEU A 83 -10.11 3.82 3.00
CA LEU A 83 -9.74 2.58 3.66
C LEU A 83 -10.66 2.35 4.85
N LEU A 84 -10.96 1.07 5.12
CA LEU A 84 -11.83 0.68 6.21
C LEU A 84 -11.00 0.08 7.35
N LEU A 85 -10.96 0.81 8.44
CA LEU A 85 -10.26 0.44 9.68
C LEU A 85 -11.13 0.83 10.87
N HIS A 86 -10.99 0.13 11.97
CA HIS A 86 -11.69 0.49 13.21
C HIS A 86 -11.11 1.78 13.80
N GLN A 87 -11.93 2.55 14.50
CA GLN A 87 -11.48 3.80 15.12
C GLN A 87 -10.31 3.60 16.07
N LYS A 88 -10.29 2.52 16.82
CA LYS A 88 -9.17 2.17 17.71
C LYS A 88 -7.87 2.02 16.92
N GLU A 89 -7.93 1.34 15.78
CA GLU A 89 -6.78 1.14 14.89
C GLU A 89 -6.30 2.48 14.33
N LEU A 90 -7.23 3.31 13.86
CA LEU A 90 -6.91 4.62 13.30
C LEU A 90 -6.22 5.54 14.31
N LEU A 91 -6.73 5.59 15.53
CA LEU A 91 -6.15 6.40 16.61
C LEU A 91 -4.78 5.90 17.02
N SER A 92 -4.61 4.59 17.13
CA SER A 92 -3.33 3.95 17.43
C SER A 92 -2.28 4.24 16.35
N LEU A 93 -2.66 4.06 15.09
CA LEU A 93 -1.77 4.32 13.94
C LEU A 93 -1.36 5.79 13.87
N GLU A 94 -2.31 6.70 14.04
CA GLU A 94 -2.04 8.13 14.00
C GLU A 94 -1.04 8.53 15.07
N THR A 95 -1.20 8.00 16.29
CA THR A 95 -0.29 8.27 17.42
C THR A 95 1.12 7.75 17.11
N LYS A 96 1.23 6.52 16.61
CA LYS A 96 2.53 5.92 16.26
C LYS A 96 3.21 6.68 15.13
N MET A 97 2.45 7.08 14.10
CA MET A 97 2.98 7.86 12.97
C MET A 97 3.56 9.19 13.42
N ARG A 98 2.86 9.89 14.30
CA ARG A 98 3.31 11.19 14.82
C ARG A 98 4.50 11.05 15.75
N THR A 99 4.45 10.12 16.70
CA THR A 99 5.48 9.94 17.72
C THR A 99 6.81 9.49 17.14
N ALA A 100 6.79 8.51 16.22
CA ALA A 100 7.99 7.94 15.62
C ALA A 100 8.29 8.49 14.23
N ARG A 101 7.52 9.45 13.74
CA ARG A 101 7.66 10.05 12.40
C ARG A 101 7.61 9.00 11.31
N LEU A 102 6.61 8.13 11.37
CA LEU A 102 6.43 7.05 10.41
C LEU A 102 5.40 7.43 9.35
N GLN A 103 5.52 6.79 8.19
CA GLN A 103 4.54 6.86 7.11
C GLN A 103 3.79 5.55 7.04
N LEU A 104 2.57 5.59 6.50
CA LEU A 104 1.75 4.40 6.30
C LEU A 104 1.77 4.08 4.81
N VAL A 105 2.38 2.96 4.44
CA VAL A 105 2.66 2.62 3.05
C VAL A 105 2.03 1.28 2.69
N PRO A 106 1.28 1.20 1.57
CA PRO A 106 0.77 -0.08 1.08
C PRO A 106 1.90 -1.02 0.69
N THR A 107 1.84 -2.25 1.19
CA THR A 107 2.85 -3.27 0.93
C THR A 107 2.34 -4.42 0.08
N ALA A 108 1.04 -4.68 0.11
CA ALA A 108 0.43 -5.74 -0.69
C ALA A 108 -1.07 -5.51 -0.84
N MET A 109 -1.62 -6.01 -1.94
CA MET A 109 -3.05 -6.11 -2.13
C MET A 109 -3.40 -7.57 -2.41
N TYR A 110 -4.43 -8.09 -1.76
CA TYR A 110 -4.83 -9.49 -1.90
C TYR A 110 -6.31 -9.68 -1.63
N THR A 111 -6.80 -10.87 -1.96
CA THR A 111 -8.18 -11.25 -1.63
C THR A 111 -8.20 -12.10 -0.37
N SER A 112 -9.14 -11.81 0.51
CA SER A 112 -9.39 -12.57 1.73
C SER A 112 -10.89 -12.66 1.93
N SER A 113 -11.40 -13.88 2.05
CA SER A 113 -12.85 -14.16 2.19
C SER A 113 -13.67 -13.48 1.09
N GLY A 114 -13.18 -13.52 -0.15
CA GLY A 114 -13.84 -12.93 -1.32
C GLY A 114 -13.78 -11.42 -1.41
N LYS A 115 -13.09 -10.75 -0.50
CA LYS A 115 -12.97 -9.29 -0.49
C LYS A 115 -11.53 -8.87 -0.75
N ILE A 116 -11.37 -7.73 -1.42
CA ILE A 116 -10.05 -7.15 -1.65
C ILE A 116 -9.60 -6.43 -0.38
N LYS A 117 -8.39 -6.74 0.06
CA LYS A 117 -7.75 -6.14 1.22
C LYS A 117 -6.43 -5.49 0.82
N LEU A 118 -6.08 -4.42 1.53
CA LEU A 118 -4.82 -3.72 1.35
C LEU A 118 -4.00 -3.87 2.64
N GLU A 119 -2.80 -4.45 2.52
CA GLU A 119 -1.87 -4.49 3.64
C GLU A 119 -1.08 -3.19 3.67
N LEU A 120 -1.02 -2.57 4.84
CA LEU A 120 -0.28 -1.34 5.08
C LEU A 120 0.81 -1.61 6.11
N ALA A 121 1.92 -0.90 6.00
CA ALA A 121 3.00 -0.98 7.00
C ALA A 121 3.37 0.41 7.49
N LEU A 122 3.55 0.54 8.81
CA LEU A 122 4.19 1.70 9.40
C LEU A 122 5.66 1.67 8.98
N SER A 123 6.14 2.70 8.32
CA SER A 123 7.39 2.64 7.59
C SER A 123 8.21 3.90 7.77
N ARG A 124 9.53 3.73 7.75
CA ARG A 124 10.50 4.81 7.75
C ARG A 124 11.21 4.82 6.40
N GLY A 125 11.36 5.99 5.79
CA GLY A 125 12.13 6.10 4.56
C GLY A 125 13.59 5.72 4.80
N LYS A 126 14.15 4.87 3.94
CA LYS A 126 15.56 4.50 4.01
C LYS A 126 16.45 5.65 3.56
N ARG A 127 17.56 5.84 4.25
CA ARG A 127 18.62 6.75 3.82
C ARG A 127 19.31 6.19 2.58
N MET A 128 19.94 7.05 1.80
CA MET A 128 20.65 6.65 0.59
C MET A 128 21.65 5.50 0.85
N PHE A 129 22.34 5.57 1.99
CA PHE A 129 23.27 4.53 2.43
C PHE A 129 22.58 3.16 2.56
N GLU A 130 21.43 3.12 3.24
CA GLU A 130 20.66 1.89 3.46
C GLU A 130 20.16 1.30 2.14
N LYS A 131 19.77 2.15 1.19
CA LYS A 131 19.35 1.73 -0.16
C LYS A 131 20.50 1.08 -0.93
N ARG A 132 21.70 1.65 -0.84
CA ARG A 132 22.90 1.09 -1.48
C ARG A 132 23.24 -0.28 -0.91
N GLU A 133 23.15 -0.45 0.40
CA GLU A 133 23.36 -1.72 1.08
C GLU A 133 22.38 -2.79 0.60
N SER A 134 21.10 -2.42 0.44
CA SER A 134 20.06 -3.32 -0.06
C SER A 134 20.36 -3.79 -1.49
N ILE A 135 20.87 -2.92 -2.35
CA ILE A 135 21.27 -3.28 -3.71
C ILE A 135 22.44 -4.25 -3.69
N LYS A 136 23.48 -3.97 -2.92
CA LYS A 136 24.66 -4.85 -2.78
C LYS A 136 24.27 -6.24 -2.31
N LYS A 137 23.38 -6.32 -1.33
CA LYS A 137 22.90 -7.60 -0.81
C LYS A 137 22.18 -8.42 -1.88
N LYS A 138 21.33 -7.79 -2.66
CA LYS A 138 20.61 -8.46 -3.77
C LYS A 138 21.57 -8.99 -4.82
N ASP A 139 22.57 -8.20 -5.19
CA ASP A 139 23.57 -8.60 -6.19
C ASP A 139 24.39 -9.77 -5.69
N LEU A 140 24.81 -9.77 -4.43
CA LEU A 140 25.55 -10.85 -3.82
C LEU A 140 24.73 -12.15 -3.79
N ASP A 141 23.46 -12.07 -3.41
CA ASP A 141 22.55 -13.21 -3.38
C ASP A 141 22.40 -13.83 -4.78
N ARG A 142 22.31 -13.01 -5.83
CA ARG A 142 22.24 -13.48 -7.21
C ARG A 142 23.51 -14.21 -7.65
N GLU A 143 24.67 -13.69 -7.25
CA GLU A 143 25.96 -14.32 -7.55
C GLU A 143 26.08 -15.68 -6.87
N MET A 144 25.63 -15.78 -5.61
CA MET A 144 25.61 -17.05 -4.88
C MET A 144 24.73 -18.08 -5.56
N GLU A 145 23.55 -17.69 -6.00
CA GLU A 145 22.63 -18.57 -6.74
C GLU A 145 23.26 -19.09 -8.04
N ARG A 146 23.99 -18.21 -8.76
CA ARG A 146 24.70 -18.60 -9.99
C ARG A 146 25.87 -19.54 -9.69
N GLY A 147 26.57 -19.32 -8.58
CA GLY A 147 27.73 -20.11 -8.19
C GLY A 147 27.39 -21.52 -7.68
N SER A 148 26.13 -21.76 -7.30
CA SER A 148 25.66 -23.05 -6.78
C SER A 148 25.12 -24.01 -7.83
N LYS A 149 25.19 -23.65 -9.09
CA LYS A 149 24.73 -24.48 -10.20
C LYS A 149 25.84 -25.38 -10.74
#